data_23c9aea6954bc9468571201c324e8085
#
_entry.id   23c9aea6954bc9468571201c324e8085
#
_cell.length_a   1.000
_cell.length_b   1.000
_cell.length_c   1.000
_cell.angle_alpha   90.00
_cell.angle_beta   90.00
_cell.angle_gamma   90.00
#
_symmetry.space_group_name_H-M   'P 1'
#
loop_
_entity.id
_entity.type
_entity.pdbx_description
1 polymer ?
#
loop_
_entity_poly.entity_id
_entity_poly.type
_entity_poly.pdbx_seq_one_letter_code
_entity_poly.pdbx_strand_id
1 'polypeptide(L)'
;SKMAKDKKINRKPVIENRKARYNYKLLESFEAGISLLGWEVKSIRASSLELKDSYILMKKGEAFIIGLSILPLKEVTFSVDPLRVRKLLLTKNELSKIFKATQEKGLTCIPTKIFWKDNLIKLKISLGQGKSKFDKRETIKRKEWEKEKNKANKFNSNFSKNN
;
A
#
# COMPACT_ATOMS: atom_id res chain seq x y z
N SER A 1 -5.34 -3.92 -28.85
CA SER A 1 -4.36 -3.00 -29.45
C SER A 1 -3.10 -2.90 -28.60
N LYS A 2 -1.98 -2.58 -29.21
CA LYS A 2 -0.70 -2.40 -28.52
C LYS A 2 -0.79 -1.36 -27.37
N MET A 3 -1.57 -0.31 -27.55
CA MET A 3 -1.77 0.74 -26.54
C MET A 3 -2.45 0.24 -25.27
N ALA A 4 -3.41 -0.68 -25.37
CA ALA A 4 -4.09 -1.25 -24.20
C ALA A 4 -3.21 -2.24 -23.44
N LYS A 5 -2.28 -2.92 -24.11
CA LYS A 5 -1.29 -3.79 -23.48
C LYS A 5 -0.21 -2.99 -22.76
N ASP A 6 0.25 -1.90 -23.35
CA ASP A 6 1.28 -1.02 -22.77
C ASP A 6 0.78 -0.35 -21.48
N LYS A 7 -0.52 0.01 -21.40
CA LYS A 7 -1.13 0.57 -20.19
C LYS A 7 -1.14 -0.38 -19.01
N LYS A 8 -1.20 -1.70 -19.23
CA LYS A 8 -1.15 -2.72 -18.17
C LYS A 8 0.25 -2.93 -17.59
N ILE A 9 1.28 -2.62 -18.36
CA ILE A 9 2.69 -2.86 -18.01
C ILE A 9 3.24 -1.75 -17.10
N ASN A 10 2.60 -0.57 -17.05
CA ASN A 10 3.07 0.61 -16.31
C ASN A 10 2.60 0.69 -14.86
N ARG A 11 2.10 -0.40 -14.26
CA ARG A 11 1.75 -0.47 -12.83
C ARG A 11 2.95 -0.97 -12.02
N LYS A 12 3.94 -0.10 -11.83
CA LYS A 12 5.10 -0.43 -11.01
C LYS A 12 4.83 -0.03 -9.56
N PRO A 13 4.94 -0.96 -8.60
CA PRO A 13 4.91 -0.57 -7.19
C PRO A 13 6.13 0.27 -6.85
N VAL A 14 5.91 1.38 -6.14
CA VAL A 14 6.98 2.20 -5.58
C VAL A 14 7.35 1.66 -4.20
N ILE A 15 6.33 1.40 -3.38
CA ILE A 15 6.51 0.86 -2.04
C ILE A 15 5.29 0.04 -1.65
N GLU A 16 5.50 -1.01 -0.88
CA GLU A 16 4.45 -1.86 -0.32
C GLU A 16 4.47 -1.82 1.20
N ASN A 17 3.29 -1.86 1.80
CA ASN A 17 3.14 -1.94 3.25
C ASN A 17 3.01 -3.41 3.66
N ARG A 18 4.13 -4.07 3.92
CA ARG A 18 4.17 -5.49 4.27
C ARG A 18 3.52 -5.78 5.61
N LYS A 19 3.58 -4.84 6.56
CA LYS A 19 2.96 -4.99 7.88
C LYS A 19 1.44 -5.04 7.82
N ALA A 20 0.82 -4.50 6.78
CA ALA A 20 -0.62 -4.50 6.63
C ALA A 20 -1.20 -5.92 6.67
N ARG A 21 -0.61 -6.84 5.94
CA ARG A 21 -1.05 -8.25 5.90
C ARG A 21 -0.76 -9.00 7.20
N TYR A 22 0.25 -8.59 7.92
CA TYR A 22 0.58 -9.18 9.21
C TYR A 22 -0.42 -8.76 10.29
N ASN A 23 -0.78 -7.48 10.33
CA ASN A 23 -1.62 -6.91 11.37
C ASN A 23 -3.12 -6.99 11.10
N TYR A 24 -3.52 -7.12 9.82
CA TYR A 24 -4.92 -7.05 9.42
C TYR A 24 -5.29 -8.16 8.44
N LYS A 25 -6.52 -8.66 8.60
CA LYS A 25 -7.18 -9.43 7.56
C LYS A 25 -7.72 -8.42 6.55
N LEU A 26 -7.14 -8.41 5.35
CA LEU A 26 -7.51 -7.45 4.31
C LEU A 26 -8.81 -7.86 3.62
N LEU A 27 -9.71 -6.90 3.48
CA LEU A 27 -11.03 -7.07 2.87
C LEU A 27 -11.07 -6.28 1.55
N GLU A 28 -12.17 -5.58 1.28
CA GLU A 28 -12.34 -4.81 0.05
C GLU A 28 -11.26 -3.74 -0.10
N SER A 29 -10.72 -3.59 -1.32
CA SER A 29 -9.70 -2.59 -1.63
C SER A 29 -10.18 -1.56 -2.64
N PHE A 30 -9.54 -0.39 -2.60
CA PHE A 30 -9.85 0.75 -3.45
C PHE A 30 -8.58 1.34 -4.01
N GLU A 31 -8.67 1.92 -5.19
CA GLU A 31 -7.58 2.64 -5.80
C GLU A 31 -7.85 4.14 -5.69
N ALA A 32 -7.03 4.84 -4.91
CA ALA A 32 -7.19 6.26 -4.65
C ALA A 32 -6.15 7.10 -5.37
N GLY A 33 -6.54 8.28 -5.80
CA GLY A 33 -5.59 9.34 -6.12
C GLY A 33 -5.07 9.96 -4.83
N ILE A 34 -3.98 10.68 -4.91
CA ILE A 34 -3.38 11.36 -3.75
C ILE A 34 -2.94 12.76 -4.15
N SER A 35 -3.32 13.75 -3.33
CA SER A 35 -2.94 15.14 -3.55
C SER A 35 -1.52 15.39 -3.06
N LEU A 36 -0.61 15.66 -3.96
CA LEU A 36 0.82 15.79 -3.68
C LEU A 36 1.35 17.16 -4.11
N LEU A 37 2.37 17.62 -3.40
CA LEU A 37 3.17 18.78 -3.79
C LEU A 37 4.28 18.34 -4.75
N GLY A 38 4.83 19.29 -5.50
CA GLY A 38 5.86 18.99 -6.51
C GLY A 38 7.08 18.26 -5.93
N TRP A 39 7.59 18.71 -4.80
CA TRP A 39 8.74 18.06 -4.15
C TRP A 39 8.42 16.64 -3.69
N GLU A 40 7.17 16.37 -3.30
CA GLU A 40 6.72 15.03 -2.88
C GLU A 40 6.71 14.06 -4.06
N VAL A 41 6.24 14.51 -5.22
CA VAL A 41 6.27 13.70 -6.46
C VAL A 41 7.71 13.29 -6.81
N LYS A 42 8.65 14.23 -6.72
CA LYS A 42 10.07 13.95 -6.98
C LYS A 42 10.64 12.94 -5.99
N SER A 43 10.30 13.07 -4.71
CA SER A 43 10.73 12.13 -3.68
C SER A 43 10.17 10.73 -3.91
N ILE A 44 8.91 10.62 -4.29
CA ILE A 44 8.28 9.32 -4.60
C ILE A 44 8.94 8.69 -5.82
N ARG A 45 9.27 9.47 -6.84
CA ARG A 45 9.99 8.99 -8.02
C ARG A 45 11.35 8.41 -7.64
N ALA A 46 12.00 8.99 -6.64
CA ALA A 46 13.28 8.51 -6.11
C ALA A 46 13.11 7.43 -5.02
N SER A 47 11.90 6.97 -4.79
CA SER A 47 11.55 5.99 -3.74
C SER A 47 11.94 6.43 -2.33
N SER A 48 11.93 7.73 -2.06
CA SER A 48 12.28 8.34 -0.78
C SER A 48 11.05 8.56 0.09
N LEU A 49 10.45 7.47 0.56
CA LEU A 49 9.22 7.50 1.35
C LEU A 49 9.08 6.23 2.19
N GLU A 50 8.25 6.32 3.22
CA GLU A 50 7.89 5.19 4.08
C GLU A 50 6.39 5.16 4.30
N LEU A 51 5.77 3.98 4.07
CA LEU A 51 4.33 3.76 4.20
C LEU A 51 3.97 3.08 5.53
N LYS A 52 4.95 2.60 6.25
CA LYS A 52 4.81 1.90 7.51
C LYS A 52 4.09 2.75 8.56
N ASP A 53 3.17 2.10 9.29
CA ASP A 53 2.40 2.72 10.37
C ASP A 53 1.48 3.86 9.93
N SER A 54 1.17 3.94 8.64
CA SER A 54 0.20 4.88 8.09
C SER A 54 -1.21 4.29 8.08
N TYR A 55 -2.20 5.16 8.08
CA TYR A 55 -3.60 4.75 8.04
C TYR A 55 -4.45 5.84 7.37
N ILE A 56 -5.68 5.47 7.03
CA ILE A 56 -6.62 6.37 6.36
C ILE A 56 -7.61 6.88 7.40
N LEU A 57 -7.74 8.21 7.48
CA LEU A 57 -8.68 8.89 8.37
C LEU A 57 -9.78 9.55 7.54
N MET A 58 -11.03 9.30 7.93
CA MET A 58 -12.19 9.99 7.36
C MET A 58 -12.52 11.22 8.20
N LYS A 59 -12.61 12.37 7.55
CA LYS A 59 -12.96 13.62 8.21
C LYS A 59 -13.80 14.48 7.28
N LYS A 60 -14.98 14.92 7.74
CA LYS A 60 -15.91 15.77 6.97
C LYS A 60 -16.21 15.22 5.57
N GLY A 61 -16.45 13.92 5.47
CA GLY A 61 -16.78 13.26 4.19
C GLY A 61 -15.62 13.06 3.24
N GLU A 62 -14.40 13.38 3.66
CA GLU A 62 -13.18 13.23 2.85
C GLU A 62 -12.23 12.23 3.51
N ALA A 63 -11.34 11.64 2.71
CA ALA A 63 -10.33 10.69 3.18
C ALA A 63 -8.94 11.31 3.14
N PHE A 64 -8.16 11.06 4.19
CA PHE A 64 -6.80 11.55 4.34
C PHE A 64 -5.87 10.42 4.74
N ILE A 65 -4.63 10.44 4.27
CA ILE A 65 -3.61 9.51 4.74
C ILE A 65 -2.77 10.18 5.83
N ILE A 66 -2.67 9.50 6.96
CA ILE A 66 -1.91 9.93 8.14
C ILE A 66 -0.70 9.01 8.29
N GLY A 67 0.44 9.58 8.62
CA GLY A 67 1.65 8.80 8.92
C GLY A 67 2.46 8.37 7.70
N LEU A 68 2.08 8.81 6.50
CA LEU A 68 2.94 8.62 5.32
C LEU A 68 4.10 9.61 5.40
N SER A 69 5.32 9.10 5.48
CA SER A 69 6.53 9.89 5.49
C SER A 69 7.11 9.99 4.09
N ILE A 70 7.19 11.21 3.55
CA ILE A 70 7.86 11.48 2.27
C ILE A 70 9.06 12.37 2.60
N LEU A 71 10.27 11.85 2.40
CA LEU A 71 11.51 12.53 2.76
C LEU A 71 11.96 13.45 1.61
N PRO A 72 12.30 14.71 1.91
CA PRO A 72 12.76 15.60 0.85
C PRO A 72 14.12 15.19 0.31
N LEU A 73 14.32 15.40 -0.98
CA LEU A 73 15.62 15.19 -1.61
C LEU A 73 16.58 16.34 -1.23
N LYS A 74 17.88 16.11 -1.42
CA LYS A 74 18.93 17.10 -1.07
C LYS A 74 18.76 18.45 -1.77
N GLU A 75 18.14 18.45 -2.96
CA GLU A 75 17.93 19.65 -3.76
C GLU A 75 16.86 20.57 -3.19
N VAL A 76 16.05 20.10 -2.25
CA VAL A 76 15.00 20.90 -1.61
C VAL A 76 15.67 21.86 -0.60
N THR A 77 15.62 23.15 -0.88
CA THR A 77 16.26 24.19 -0.08
C THR A 77 15.32 24.90 0.88
N PHE A 78 14.02 24.67 0.75
CA PHE A 78 12.99 25.25 1.62
C PHE A 78 12.50 24.25 2.66
N SER A 79 11.89 24.78 3.72
CA SER A 79 11.35 23.94 4.80
C SER A 79 10.12 23.20 4.34
N VAL A 80 10.05 21.87 4.62
CA VAL A 80 8.93 21.02 4.29
C VAL A 80 8.56 20.15 5.49
N ASP A 81 7.32 19.65 5.50
CA ASP A 81 6.85 18.68 6.49
C ASP A 81 6.79 17.29 5.85
N PRO A 82 7.71 16.37 6.18
CA PRO A 82 7.69 15.00 5.64
C PRO A 82 6.43 14.21 5.98
N LEU A 83 5.78 14.55 7.08
CA LEU A 83 4.56 13.87 7.57
C LEU A 83 3.29 14.66 7.29
N ARG A 84 3.32 15.54 6.31
CA ARG A 84 2.14 16.32 5.91
C ARG A 84 0.94 15.40 5.67
N VAL A 85 -0.21 15.75 6.22
CA VAL A 85 -1.47 15.05 5.96
C VAL A 85 -1.85 15.27 4.50
N ARG A 86 -2.13 14.20 3.77
CA ARG A 86 -2.43 14.28 2.33
C ARG A 86 -3.82 13.77 2.06
N LYS A 87 -4.56 14.54 1.26
CA LYS A 87 -5.92 14.20 0.88
C LYS A 87 -5.92 13.12 -0.19
N LEU A 88 -6.82 12.15 -0.05
CA LEU A 88 -7.04 11.12 -1.06
C LEU A 88 -8.20 11.51 -1.97
N LEU A 89 -8.11 11.13 -3.23
CA LEU A 89 -9.11 11.39 -4.24
C LEU A 89 -9.85 10.09 -4.54
N LEU A 90 -11.11 10.04 -4.12
CA LEU A 90 -12.00 8.89 -4.23
C LEU A 90 -13.37 9.36 -4.70
N THR A 91 -14.14 8.46 -5.29
CA THR A 91 -15.52 8.74 -5.67
C THR A 91 -16.39 8.85 -4.42
N LYS A 92 -17.54 9.48 -4.52
CA LYS A 92 -18.51 9.61 -3.42
C LYS A 92 -18.96 8.23 -2.92
N ASN A 93 -19.16 7.27 -3.81
CA ASN A 93 -19.54 5.92 -3.45
C ASN A 93 -18.45 5.20 -2.66
N GLU A 94 -17.20 5.35 -3.07
CA GLU A 94 -16.04 4.79 -2.35
C GLU A 94 -15.89 5.42 -0.97
N LEU A 95 -16.00 6.74 -0.88
CA LEU A 95 -15.95 7.45 0.40
C LEU A 95 -17.05 6.98 1.35
N SER A 96 -18.28 6.80 0.84
CA SER A 96 -19.41 6.31 1.61
C SER A 96 -19.17 4.89 2.13
N LYS A 97 -18.66 4.00 1.29
CA LYS A 97 -18.33 2.62 1.68
C LYS A 97 -17.27 2.57 2.79
N ILE A 98 -16.22 3.36 2.62
CA ILE A 98 -15.13 3.42 3.61
C ILE A 98 -15.65 4.00 4.93
N PHE A 99 -16.44 5.05 4.88
CA PHE A 99 -17.05 5.67 6.07
C PHE A 99 -17.91 4.66 6.84
N LYS A 100 -18.82 3.98 6.17
CA LYS A 100 -19.69 2.96 6.78
C LYS A 100 -18.88 1.83 7.41
N ALA A 101 -17.88 1.33 6.69
CA ALA A 101 -17.05 0.24 7.16
C ALA A 101 -16.24 0.63 8.40
N THR A 102 -15.68 1.83 8.41
CA THR A 102 -14.83 2.27 9.52
C THR A 102 -15.64 2.77 10.72
N GLN A 103 -16.76 3.45 10.51
CA GLN A 103 -17.56 4.01 11.59
C GLN A 103 -18.61 3.06 12.14
N GLU A 104 -19.25 2.26 11.28
CA GLU A 104 -20.34 1.39 11.69
C GLU A 104 -19.89 -0.06 11.96
N LYS A 105 -18.90 -0.56 11.24
CA LYS A 105 -18.43 -1.95 11.36
C LYS A 105 -17.12 -2.09 12.13
N GLY A 106 -16.53 -0.98 12.57
CA GLY A 106 -15.29 -1.00 13.34
C GLY A 106 -14.06 -1.48 12.56
N LEU A 107 -14.11 -1.44 11.21
CA LEU A 107 -12.97 -1.79 10.39
C LEU A 107 -11.99 -0.62 10.30
N THR A 108 -10.75 -0.94 9.95
CA THR A 108 -9.71 0.06 9.71
C THR A 108 -9.43 0.15 8.22
N CYS A 109 -9.21 1.35 7.70
CA CYS A 109 -8.77 1.54 6.31
C CYS A 109 -7.28 1.83 6.30
N ILE A 110 -6.51 1.00 5.60
CA ILE A 110 -5.05 1.06 5.61
C ILE A 110 -4.48 1.09 4.19
N PRO A 111 -3.38 1.84 3.99
CA PRO A 111 -2.71 1.81 2.70
C PRO A 111 -1.90 0.52 2.56
N THR A 112 -1.96 -0.09 1.38
CA THR A 112 -1.23 -1.32 1.10
C THR A 112 -0.06 -1.12 0.17
N LYS A 113 -0.17 -0.21 -0.78
CA LYS A 113 0.95 0.14 -1.67
C LYS A 113 0.75 1.48 -2.36
N ILE A 114 1.85 2.11 -2.70
CA ILE A 114 1.90 3.26 -3.62
C ILE A 114 2.50 2.76 -4.93
N PHE A 115 1.91 3.15 -6.04
CA PHE A 115 2.32 2.67 -7.37
C PHE A 115 2.07 3.71 -8.45
N TRP A 116 2.76 3.53 -9.57
CA TRP A 116 2.55 4.31 -10.78
C TRP A 116 1.52 3.63 -11.66
N LYS A 117 0.49 4.37 -12.03
CA LYS A 117 -0.46 3.96 -13.06
C LYS A 117 -0.37 4.97 -14.19
N ASP A 118 0.24 4.57 -15.29
CA ASP A 118 0.70 5.49 -16.32
C ASP A 118 1.63 6.55 -15.70
N ASN A 119 1.33 7.83 -15.81
CA ASN A 119 2.14 8.89 -15.24
C ASN A 119 1.58 9.42 -13.90
N LEU A 120 0.60 8.73 -13.33
CA LEU A 120 -0.05 9.15 -12.09
C LEU A 120 0.36 8.28 -10.91
N ILE A 121 0.56 8.92 -9.77
CA ILE A 121 0.81 8.22 -8.51
C ILE A 121 -0.55 7.84 -7.92
N LYS A 122 -0.73 6.56 -7.64
CA LYS A 122 -1.92 6.00 -7.03
C LYS A 122 -1.60 5.30 -5.73
N LEU A 123 -2.59 5.25 -4.86
CA LEU A 123 -2.50 4.58 -3.58
C LEU A 123 -3.56 3.48 -3.52
N LYS A 124 -3.13 2.24 -3.30
CA LYS A 124 -4.06 1.17 -3.00
C LYS A 124 -4.33 1.17 -1.51
N ILE A 125 -5.60 1.26 -1.14
CA ILE A 125 -6.05 1.20 0.25
C ILE A 125 -6.99 0.02 0.41
N SER A 126 -7.05 -0.54 1.61
CA SER A 126 -7.88 -1.71 1.88
C SER A 126 -8.56 -1.56 3.22
N LEU A 127 -9.80 -2.01 3.29
CA LEU A 127 -10.45 -2.23 4.57
C LEU A 127 -9.80 -3.43 5.24
N GLY A 128 -9.61 -3.36 6.53
CA GLY A 128 -8.95 -4.41 7.29
C GLY A 128 -9.60 -4.63 8.63
N GLN A 129 -9.62 -5.90 9.04
CA GLN A 129 -9.98 -6.29 10.39
C GLN A 129 -8.72 -6.62 11.16
N GLY A 130 -8.54 -6.00 12.34
CA GLY A 130 -7.39 -6.28 13.17
C GLY A 130 -7.30 -7.75 13.54
N LYS A 131 -6.13 -8.36 13.39
CA LYS A 131 -5.89 -9.76 13.73
C LYS A 131 -5.64 -9.91 15.23
N SER A 132 -6.19 -10.98 15.82
CA SER A 132 -5.84 -11.42 17.15
C SER A 132 -4.39 -11.93 17.18
N LYS A 133 -3.83 -12.10 18.38
CA LYS A 133 -2.50 -12.72 18.53
C LYS A 133 -2.44 -14.11 17.89
N PHE A 134 -3.51 -14.87 17.99
CA PHE A 134 -3.61 -16.19 17.38
C PHE A 134 -3.50 -16.12 15.86
N ASP A 135 -4.27 -15.23 15.23
CA ASP A 135 -4.27 -15.05 13.79
C ASP A 135 -2.90 -14.62 13.27
N LYS A 136 -2.19 -13.78 14.02
CA LYS A 136 -0.82 -13.36 13.68
C LYS A 136 0.15 -14.53 13.70
N ARG A 137 0.06 -15.41 14.70
CA ARG A 137 0.87 -16.63 14.80
C ARG A 137 0.63 -17.56 13.62
N GLU A 138 -0.62 -17.76 13.24
CA GLU A 138 -0.99 -18.58 12.10
C GLU A 138 -0.44 -18.00 10.78
N THR A 139 -0.46 -16.70 10.62
CA THR A 139 0.12 -16.02 9.45
C THR A 139 1.62 -16.25 9.35
N ILE A 140 2.34 -16.16 10.47
CA ILE A 140 3.79 -16.42 10.54
C ILE A 140 4.09 -17.87 10.17
N LYS A 141 3.39 -18.83 10.78
CA LYS A 141 3.55 -20.26 10.48
C LYS A 141 3.34 -20.57 9.01
N ARG A 142 2.30 -20.00 8.40
CA ARG A 142 2.00 -20.20 6.99
C ARG A 142 3.13 -19.66 6.09
N LYS A 143 3.67 -18.50 6.42
CA LYS A 143 4.80 -17.92 5.67
C LYS A 143 6.06 -18.77 5.78
N GLU A 144 6.36 -19.27 6.97
CA GLU A 144 7.50 -20.16 7.20
C GLU A 144 7.35 -21.47 6.42
N TRP A 145 6.16 -22.06 6.45
CA TRP A 145 5.86 -23.27 5.70
C TRP A 145 6.01 -23.07 4.20
N GLU A 146 5.53 -21.95 3.65
CA GLU A 146 5.68 -21.62 2.24
C GLU A 146 7.15 -21.44 1.85
N LYS A 147 7.95 -20.81 2.72
CA LYS A 147 9.39 -20.66 2.50
C LYS A 147 10.09 -22.00 2.42
N GLU A 148 9.79 -22.91 3.33
CA GLU A 148 10.37 -24.27 3.34
C GLU A 148 9.95 -25.05 2.10
N LYS A 149 8.68 -24.99 1.73
CA LYS A 149 8.16 -25.60 0.50
C LYS A 149 8.89 -25.10 -0.74
N ASN A 150 9.09 -23.78 -0.83
CA ASN A 150 9.81 -23.18 -1.95
C ASN A 150 11.27 -23.60 -1.99
N LYS A 151 11.93 -23.71 -0.85
CA LYS A 151 13.30 -24.24 -0.74
C LYS A 151 13.38 -25.69 -1.23
N ALA A 152 12.45 -26.54 -0.79
CA ALA A 152 12.37 -27.93 -1.20
C ALA A 152 12.15 -28.06 -2.72
N ASN A 153 11.24 -27.25 -3.28
CA ASN A 153 10.99 -27.22 -4.71
C ASN A 153 12.21 -26.75 -5.51
N LYS A 154 12.94 -25.74 -5.02
CA LYS A 154 14.19 -25.30 -5.63
C LYS A 154 15.26 -26.38 -5.62
N PHE A 155 15.41 -27.08 -4.49
CA PHE A 155 16.36 -28.18 -4.36
C PHE A 155 16.04 -29.31 -5.34
N ASN A 156 14.79 -29.76 -5.39
CA ASN A 156 14.34 -30.78 -6.33
C ASN A 156 14.52 -30.37 -7.80
N SER A 157 14.24 -29.11 -8.12
CA SER A 157 14.44 -28.55 -9.46
C SER A 157 15.91 -28.56 -9.87
N ASN A 158 16.82 -28.17 -8.96
CA ASN A 158 18.26 -28.16 -9.23
C ASN A 158 18.80 -29.58 -9.33
N PHE A 159 18.31 -30.51 -8.55
CA PHE A 159 18.70 -31.92 -8.61
C PHE A 159 18.29 -32.56 -9.92
N SER A 160 17.09 -32.31 -10.43
CA SER A 160 16.63 -32.81 -11.71
C SER A 160 17.39 -32.24 -12.91
N LYS A 161 17.95 -31.04 -12.80
CA LYS A 161 18.74 -30.40 -13.86
C LYS A 161 20.16 -30.97 -13.97
N ASN A 162 20.70 -31.52 -12.88
CA ASN A 162 22.07 -32.08 -12.84
C ASN A 162 22.13 -33.58 -13.14
N ASN A 163 20.98 -34.20 -13.33
CA ASN A 163 20.85 -35.60 -13.77
C ASN A 163 20.30 -35.68 -15.20
#